data_46438b9f4ee796ac4ef19088187de2cd
#
_entry.id   46438b9f4ee796ac4ef19088187de2cd
#
_cell.length_a   1.000
_cell.length_b   1.000
_cell.length_c   1.000
_cell.angle_alpha   90.00
_cell.angle_beta   90.00
_cell.angle_gamma   90.00
#
_symmetry.space_group_name_H-M   'P 1'
#
loop_
_entity.id
_entity.type
_entity.pdbx_description
1 polymer ?
#
loop_
_entity_poly.entity_id
_entity_poly.type
_entity_poly.pdbx_seq_one_letter_code
_entity_poly.pdbx_strand_id
1 'polypeptide(L)'
;MARKRAAIVDAAREAFLRDGYGGASMERIAKDAGVSIMTLYRHAEGKDDLFSAVIAQACHPADQAEQARIHESLQKSLQDVLVFIGVMFQERIASPATIALFRTVMVETLRFPHLAEIAYRGLIGAHQDALDAFLGERDETVSLDAGQRRKLGAAFLDRLVGLDSFRVLLGLEGATDAERLDRAMSASAELISALPAPTGGKH
;
A
#
# COMPACT_ATOMS: atom_id res chain seq x y z
N MET A 1 24.43 4.02 3.13
CA MET A 1 23.60 4.46 1.97
C MET A 1 22.12 4.55 2.34
N ALA A 2 21.52 3.62 3.06
CA ALA A 2 20.10 3.63 3.44
C ALA A 2 19.64 4.93 4.16
N ARG A 3 20.39 5.42 5.14
CA ARG A 3 20.07 6.65 5.90
C ARG A 3 19.92 7.90 5.02
N LYS A 4 20.77 8.04 3.99
CA LYS A 4 20.68 9.20 3.07
C LYS A 4 19.44 9.08 2.15
N ARG A 5 19.12 7.87 1.69
CA ARG A 5 17.91 7.63 0.89
C ARG A 5 16.65 7.96 1.69
N ALA A 6 16.56 7.51 2.94
CA ALA A 6 15.43 7.84 3.82
C ALA A 6 15.28 9.38 3.98
N ALA A 7 16.34 10.09 4.31
CA ALA A 7 16.30 11.55 4.44
C ALA A 7 15.86 12.27 3.14
N ILE A 8 16.26 11.77 1.96
CA ILE A 8 15.83 12.32 0.67
C ILE A 8 14.34 12.09 0.46
N VAL A 9 13.83 10.87 0.73
CA VAL A 9 12.41 10.54 0.55
C VAL A 9 11.54 11.32 1.54
N ASP A 10 11.98 11.48 2.79
CA ASP A 10 11.27 12.29 3.79
C ASP A 10 11.19 13.77 3.37
N ALA A 11 12.29 14.36 2.92
CA ALA A 11 12.30 15.72 2.41
C ALA A 11 11.45 15.90 1.15
N ALA A 12 11.44 14.90 0.26
CA ALA A 12 10.57 14.89 -0.93
C ALA A 12 9.10 14.84 -0.53
N ARG A 13 8.73 13.99 0.42
CA ARG A 13 7.36 13.90 0.94
C ARG A 13 6.89 15.25 1.49
N GLU A 14 7.68 15.89 2.33
CA GLU A 14 7.35 17.22 2.87
C GLU A 14 7.21 18.28 1.76
N ALA A 15 8.08 18.24 0.76
CA ALA A 15 8.01 19.15 -0.38
C ALA A 15 6.74 18.94 -1.21
N PHE A 16 6.38 17.69 -1.53
CA PHE A 16 5.18 17.37 -2.29
C PHE A 16 3.88 17.72 -1.55
N LEU A 17 3.84 17.51 -0.24
CA LEU A 17 2.67 17.86 0.58
C LEU A 17 2.51 19.37 0.76
N ARG A 18 3.61 20.13 0.84
CA ARG A 18 3.60 21.58 1.05
C ARG A 18 3.38 22.36 -0.24
N ASP A 19 4.14 22.02 -1.28
CA ASP A 19 4.26 22.82 -2.51
C ASP A 19 3.50 22.19 -3.70
N GLY A 20 2.92 20.99 -3.52
CA GLY A 20 2.39 20.15 -4.58
C GLY A 20 3.49 19.51 -5.43
N TYR A 21 3.11 18.58 -6.31
CA TYR A 21 4.07 17.96 -7.22
C TYR A 21 4.69 19.00 -8.18
N GLY A 22 3.87 19.89 -8.75
CA GLY A 22 4.34 20.91 -9.69
C GLY A 22 5.31 21.91 -9.07
N GLY A 23 5.07 22.33 -7.83
CA GLY A 23 5.88 23.36 -7.13
C GLY A 23 7.16 22.82 -6.47
N ALA A 24 7.25 21.51 -6.23
CA ALA A 24 8.45 20.91 -5.63
C ALA A 24 9.64 20.94 -6.59
N SER A 25 10.84 21.31 -6.09
CA SER A 25 12.08 21.30 -6.88
C SER A 25 13.13 20.36 -6.29
N MET A 26 13.89 19.71 -7.18
CA MET A 26 14.94 18.75 -6.81
C MET A 26 16.04 19.42 -5.98
N GLU A 27 16.40 20.68 -6.30
CA GLU A 27 17.40 21.46 -5.58
C GLU A 27 16.97 21.74 -4.14
N ARG A 28 15.70 22.11 -3.96
CA ARG A 28 15.16 22.37 -2.62
C ARG A 28 15.07 21.08 -1.80
N ILE A 29 14.60 19.98 -2.41
CA ILE A 29 14.58 18.67 -1.76
C ILE A 29 15.98 18.24 -1.32
N ALA A 30 17.01 18.41 -2.18
CA ALA A 30 18.38 18.07 -1.82
C ALA A 30 18.87 18.91 -0.63
N LYS A 31 18.58 20.22 -0.63
CA LYS A 31 18.92 21.13 0.47
C LYS A 31 18.23 20.71 1.77
N ASP A 32 16.93 20.44 1.73
CA ASP A 32 16.12 20.07 2.90
C ASP A 32 16.56 18.69 3.45
N ALA A 33 17.01 17.78 2.58
CA ALA A 33 17.57 16.47 2.95
C ALA A 33 19.02 16.55 3.47
N GLY A 34 19.67 17.72 3.44
CA GLY A 34 21.07 17.89 3.83
C GLY A 34 22.08 17.18 2.93
N VAL A 35 21.76 17.03 1.62
CA VAL A 35 22.63 16.39 0.64
C VAL A 35 22.93 17.31 -0.55
N SER A 36 24.01 17.02 -1.29
CA SER A 36 24.24 17.70 -2.56
C SER A 36 23.25 17.24 -3.62
N ILE A 37 22.95 18.10 -4.60
CA ILE A 37 22.08 17.74 -5.73
C ILE A 37 22.60 16.52 -6.51
N MET A 38 23.93 16.39 -6.63
CA MET A 38 24.57 15.21 -7.22
C MET A 38 24.31 13.92 -6.42
N THR A 39 24.24 14.04 -5.09
CA THR A 39 23.89 12.92 -4.23
C THR A 39 22.43 12.53 -4.42
N LEU A 40 21.52 13.49 -4.53
CA LEU A 40 20.11 13.23 -4.80
C LEU A 40 19.93 12.49 -6.13
N TYR A 41 20.55 12.96 -7.22
CA TYR A 41 20.45 12.29 -8.54
C TYR A 41 21.08 10.90 -8.61
N ARG A 42 21.90 10.50 -7.63
CA ARG A 42 22.35 9.10 -7.49
C ARG A 42 21.30 8.21 -6.81
N HIS A 43 20.29 8.79 -6.16
CA HIS A 43 19.24 8.06 -5.46
C HIS A 43 17.88 8.11 -6.17
N ALA A 44 17.70 9.06 -7.10
CA ALA A 44 16.49 9.24 -7.87
C ALA A 44 16.80 9.89 -9.22
N GLU A 45 16.30 9.31 -10.31
CA GLU A 45 16.53 9.79 -11.67
C GLU A 45 15.82 11.13 -11.93
N GLY A 46 14.73 11.39 -11.21
CA GLY A 46 13.94 12.60 -11.35
C GLY A 46 12.83 12.70 -10.31
N LYS A 47 11.95 13.68 -10.54
CA LYS A 47 10.86 13.96 -9.61
C LYS A 47 9.82 12.83 -9.55
N ASP A 48 9.55 12.16 -10.66
CA ASP A 48 8.65 11.00 -10.73
C ASP A 48 9.16 9.83 -9.91
N ASP A 49 10.46 9.57 -9.97
CA ASP A 49 11.10 8.50 -9.19
C ASP A 49 11.06 8.81 -7.69
N LEU A 50 11.31 10.07 -7.29
CA LEU A 50 11.12 10.51 -5.91
C LEU A 50 9.66 10.41 -5.46
N PHE A 51 8.72 10.75 -6.33
CA PHE A 51 7.31 10.65 -6.01
C PHE A 51 6.89 9.19 -5.82
N SER A 52 7.34 8.30 -6.71
CA SER A 52 7.18 6.84 -6.56
C SER A 52 7.75 6.33 -5.25
N ALA A 53 8.95 6.80 -4.86
CA ALA A 53 9.59 6.40 -3.60
C ALA A 53 8.81 6.89 -2.37
N VAL A 54 8.24 8.10 -2.42
CA VAL A 54 7.36 8.64 -1.35
C VAL A 54 6.08 7.81 -1.21
N ILE A 55 5.44 7.47 -2.33
CA ILE A 55 4.25 6.60 -2.34
C ILE A 55 4.61 5.21 -1.77
N ALA A 56 5.71 4.61 -2.23
CA ALA A 56 6.15 3.31 -1.74
C ALA A 56 6.43 3.35 -0.22
N GLN A 57 7.07 4.41 0.30
CA GLN A 57 7.32 4.55 1.73
C GLN A 57 6.02 4.57 2.55
N ALA A 58 4.95 5.19 2.05
CA ALA A 58 3.66 5.19 2.72
C ALA A 58 3.01 3.79 2.82
N CYS A 59 3.42 2.85 1.93
CA CYS A 59 2.91 1.48 1.88
C CYS A 59 3.80 0.47 2.60
N HIS A 60 5.05 0.83 2.95
CA HIS A 60 5.95 -0.08 3.65
C HIS A 60 5.72 -0.08 5.17
N PRO A 61 6.04 -1.20 5.85
CA PRO A 61 6.03 -1.26 7.31
C PRO A 61 6.88 -0.13 7.91
N ALA A 62 6.33 0.52 8.95
CA ALA A 62 6.97 1.68 9.56
C ALA A 62 8.28 1.33 10.29
N ASP A 63 8.33 0.12 10.89
CA ASP A 63 9.47 -0.31 11.70
C ASP A 63 9.69 -1.83 11.72
N GLN A 64 10.75 -2.25 12.42
CA GLN A 64 11.10 -3.67 12.58
C GLN A 64 10.06 -4.46 13.39
N ALA A 65 9.37 -3.80 14.33
CA ALA A 65 8.34 -4.46 15.14
C ALA A 65 7.11 -4.80 14.29
N GLU A 66 6.72 -3.92 13.38
CA GLU A 66 5.65 -4.18 12.40
C GLU A 66 6.07 -5.31 11.45
N GLN A 67 7.31 -5.30 10.95
CA GLN A 67 7.85 -6.39 10.11
C GLN A 67 7.84 -7.74 10.83
N ALA A 68 8.21 -7.79 12.11
CA ALA A 68 8.18 -9.00 12.91
C ALA A 68 6.75 -9.53 13.09
N ARG A 69 5.78 -8.65 13.37
CA ARG A 69 4.35 -9.02 13.47
C ARG A 69 3.80 -9.60 12.17
N ILE A 70 4.20 -9.02 11.03
CA ILE A 70 3.83 -9.55 9.70
C ILE A 70 4.39 -10.96 9.55
N HIS A 71 5.70 -11.14 9.80
CA HIS A 71 6.35 -12.44 9.66
C HIS A 71 5.72 -13.52 10.55
N GLU A 72 5.46 -13.21 11.82
CA GLU A 72 4.79 -14.13 12.75
C GLU A 72 3.37 -14.46 12.26
N SER A 73 2.63 -13.47 11.75
CA SER A 73 1.27 -13.66 11.28
C SER A 73 1.20 -14.58 10.05
N LEU A 74 2.17 -14.52 9.15
CA LEU A 74 2.19 -15.36 7.94
C LEU A 74 2.27 -16.88 8.23
N GLN A 75 2.62 -17.28 9.46
CA GLN A 75 2.67 -18.69 9.88
C GLN A 75 1.32 -19.23 10.39
N LYS A 76 0.28 -18.39 10.48
CA LYS A 76 -1.05 -18.76 11.00
C LYS A 76 -1.93 -19.37 9.90
N SER A 77 -3.17 -19.72 10.25
CA SER A 77 -4.17 -20.18 9.29
C SER A 77 -4.40 -19.15 8.18
N LEU A 78 -4.81 -19.59 7.00
CA LEU A 78 -5.13 -18.67 5.88
C LEU A 78 -6.12 -17.58 6.32
N GLN A 79 -7.16 -17.94 7.08
CA GLN A 79 -8.15 -16.99 7.59
C GLN A 79 -7.52 -15.94 8.50
N ASP A 80 -6.71 -16.34 9.48
CA ASP A 80 -6.08 -15.41 10.42
C ASP A 80 -5.13 -14.44 9.70
N VAL A 81 -4.39 -14.94 8.72
CA VAL A 81 -3.49 -14.08 7.90
C VAL A 81 -4.30 -13.10 7.06
N LEU A 82 -5.36 -13.54 6.41
CA LEU A 82 -6.21 -12.65 5.61
C LEU A 82 -6.87 -11.58 6.49
N VAL A 83 -7.37 -11.93 7.67
CA VAL A 83 -7.91 -10.95 8.62
C VAL A 83 -6.83 -9.93 9.03
N PHE A 84 -5.64 -10.39 9.37
CA PHE A 84 -4.51 -9.53 9.72
C PHE A 84 -4.13 -8.58 8.57
N ILE A 85 -3.96 -9.11 7.35
CA ILE A 85 -3.68 -8.31 6.15
C ILE A 85 -4.79 -7.30 5.91
N GLY A 86 -6.05 -7.71 6.07
CA GLY A 86 -7.21 -6.86 5.86
C GLY A 86 -7.28 -5.69 6.82
N VAL A 87 -7.00 -5.90 8.11
CA VAL A 87 -6.94 -4.82 9.10
C VAL A 87 -5.78 -3.87 8.78
N MET A 88 -4.57 -4.39 8.58
CA MET A 88 -3.39 -3.58 8.24
C MET A 88 -3.58 -2.76 6.97
N PHE A 89 -4.18 -3.34 5.93
CA PHE A 89 -4.46 -2.62 4.68
C PHE A 89 -5.40 -1.44 4.94
N GLN A 90 -6.50 -1.64 5.66
CA GLN A 90 -7.45 -0.57 5.99
C GLN A 90 -6.81 0.55 6.82
N GLU A 91 -6.01 0.21 7.84
CA GLU A 91 -5.27 1.19 8.64
C GLU A 91 -4.31 2.01 7.78
N ARG A 92 -3.61 1.36 6.86
CA ARG A 92 -2.63 2.00 6.00
C ARG A 92 -3.26 2.96 5.01
N ILE A 93 -4.30 2.54 4.29
CA ILE A 93 -4.99 3.43 3.33
C ILE A 93 -5.71 4.60 4.02
N ALA A 94 -6.16 4.42 5.27
CA ALA A 94 -6.81 5.45 6.06
C ALA A 94 -5.82 6.30 6.89
N SER A 95 -4.51 6.00 6.85
CA SER A 95 -3.54 6.76 7.62
C SER A 95 -3.46 8.22 7.16
N PRO A 96 -3.22 9.18 8.08
CA PRO A 96 -3.12 10.59 7.73
C PRO A 96 -2.11 10.88 6.62
N ALA A 97 -0.99 10.15 6.60
CA ALA A 97 0.05 10.29 5.58
C ALA A 97 -0.44 9.84 4.20
N THR A 98 -1.09 8.68 4.10
CA THR A 98 -1.65 8.15 2.85
C THR A 98 -2.77 9.06 2.34
N ILE A 99 -3.67 9.51 3.21
CA ILE A 99 -4.77 10.42 2.83
C ILE A 99 -4.24 11.76 2.30
N ALA A 100 -3.21 12.33 2.94
CA ALA A 100 -2.59 13.57 2.46
C ALA A 100 -1.98 13.38 1.05
N LEU A 101 -1.31 12.26 0.81
CA LEU A 101 -0.77 11.93 -0.52
C LEU A 101 -1.89 11.73 -1.55
N PHE A 102 -2.96 11.00 -1.22
CA PHE A 102 -4.11 10.85 -2.12
C PHE A 102 -4.71 12.19 -2.51
N ARG A 103 -4.92 13.09 -1.56
CA ARG A 103 -5.45 14.44 -1.84
C ARG A 103 -4.51 15.22 -2.77
N THR A 104 -3.21 15.15 -2.54
CA THR A 104 -2.21 15.79 -3.42
C THR A 104 -2.30 15.21 -4.84
N VAL A 105 -2.34 13.88 -4.97
CA VAL A 105 -2.48 13.21 -6.27
C VAL A 105 -3.74 13.67 -6.99
N MET A 106 -4.90 13.65 -6.31
CA MET A 106 -6.19 14.04 -6.93
C MET A 106 -6.18 15.45 -7.52
N VAL A 107 -5.49 16.38 -6.87
CA VAL A 107 -5.36 17.76 -7.37
C VAL A 107 -4.34 17.83 -8.52
N GLU A 108 -3.20 17.18 -8.37
CA GLU A 108 -2.10 17.28 -9.33
C GLU A 108 -2.32 16.48 -10.61
N THR A 109 -3.13 15.42 -10.60
CA THR A 109 -3.43 14.61 -11.78
C THR A 109 -4.13 15.38 -12.90
N LEU A 110 -4.79 16.50 -12.59
CA LEU A 110 -5.35 17.39 -13.61
C LEU A 110 -4.26 18.02 -14.50
N ARG A 111 -3.06 18.26 -13.95
CA ARG A 111 -1.91 18.83 -14.64
C ARG A 111 -0.88 17.79 -15.05
N PHE A 112 -0.76 16.73 -14.28
CA PHE A 112 0.23 15.64 -14.41
C PHE A 112 -0.47 14.28 -14.38
N PRO A 113 -1.18 13.88 -15.46
CA PRO A 113 -2.01 12.66 -15.47
C PRO A 113 -1.24 11.35 -15.13
N HIS A 114 0.06 11.31 -15.42
CA HIS A 114 0.91 10.14 -15.13
C HIS A 114 1.04 9.85 -13.62
N LEU A 115 0.81 10.84 -12.75
CA LEU A 115 0.84 10.64 -11.30
C LEU A 115 -0.27 9.68 -10.82
N ALA A 116 -1.38 9.59 -11.54
CA ALA A 116 -2.45 8.64 -11.22
C ALA A 116 -1.93 7.20 -11.28
N GLU A 117 -1.18 6.87 -12.33
CA GLU A 117 -0.60 5.54 -12.50
C GLU A 117 0.46 5.22 -11.43
N ILE A 118 1.33 6.19 -11.13
CA ILE A 118 2.34 6.05 -10.08
C ILE A 118 1.68 5.79 -8.73
N ALA A 119 0.67 6.59 -8.39
CA ALA A 119 -0.04 6.46 -7.13
C ALA A 119 -0.83 5.15 -7.04
N TYR A 120 -1.58 4.78 -8.09
CA TYR A 120 -2.34 3.55 -8.12
C TYR A 120 -1.45 2.32 -7.94
N ARG A 121 -0.35 2.24 -8.70
CA ARG A 121 0.61 1.13 -8.57
C ARG A 121 1.23 1.05 -7.19
N GLY A 122 1.64 2.17 -6.62
CA GLY A 122 2.30 2.19 -5.32
C GLY A 122 1.35 1.96 -4.14
N LEU A 123 0.13 2.49 -4.19
CA LEU A 123 -0.83 2.42 -3.08
C LEU A 123 -1.72 1.16 -3.13
N ILE A 124 -2.11 0.71 -4.31
CA ILE A 124 -3.03 -0.42 -4.48
C ILE A 124 -2.32 -1.61 -5.12
N GLY A 125 -1.62 -1.38 -6.25
CA GLY A 125 -0.95 -2.44 -7.00
C GLY A 125 0.06 -3.23 -6.16
N ALA A 126 0.85 -2.54 -5.35
CA ALA A 126 1.81 -3.20 -4.45
C ALA A 126 1.15 -4.17 -3.45
N HIS A 127 -0.05 -3.83 -2.93
CA HIS A 127 -0.80 -4.73 -2.05
C HIS A 127 -1.41 -5.91 -2.83
N GLN A 128 -1.88 -5.67 -4.06
CA GLN A 128 -2.37 -6.75 -4.93
C GLN A 128 -1.26 -7.74 -5.26
N ASP A 129 -0.06 -7.26 -5.61
CA ASP A 129 1.09 -8.10 -5.92
C ASP A 129 1.57 -8.89 -4.69
N ALA A 130 1.62 -8.26 -3.52
CA ALA A 130 1.99 -8.92 -2.27
C ALA A 130 0.97 -10.00 -1.88
N LEU A 131 -0.33 -9.74 -2.05
CA LEU A 131 -1.39 -10.71 -1.78
C LEU A 131 -1.37 -11.87 -2.79
N ASP A 132 -1.14 -11.61 -4.09
CA ASP A 132 -0.99 -12.66 -5.10
C ASP A 132 0.20 -13.57 -4.80
N ALA A 133 1.35 -12.98 -4.43
CA ALA A 133 2.54 -13.74 -4.02
C ALA A 133 2.24 -14.61 -2.78
N PHE A 134 1.64 -14.02 -1.74
CA PHE A 134 1.24 -14.76 -0.54
C PHE A 134 0.28 -15.93 -0.84
N LEU A 135 -0.78 -15.68 -1.62
CA LEU A 135 -1.72 -16.72 -2.02
C LEU A 135 -1.06 -17.80 -2.89
N GLY A 136 -0.03 -17.46 -3.67
CA GLY A 136 0.72 -18.41 -4.49
C GLY A 136 1.55 -19.42 -3.70
N GLU A 137 1.88 -19.10 -2.45
CA GLU A 137 2.68 -19.95 -1.54
C GLU A 137 1.84 -20.79 -0.58
N ARG A 138 0.50 -20.62 -0.59
CA ARG A 138 -0.40 -21.33 0.33
C ARG A 138 -0.95 -22.62 -0.28
N ASP A 139 -0.95 -23.69 0.50
CA ASP A 139 -1.47 -24.99 0.10
C ASP A 139 -2.94 -24.93 -0.32
N GLU A 140 -3.72 -24.08 0.37
CA GLU A 140 -5.15 -23.90 0.12
C GLU A 140 -5.44 -23.26 -1.24
N THR A 141 -4.49 -22.58 -1.84
CA THR A 141 -4.64 -21.81 -3.09
C THR A 141 -3.64 -22.22 -4.19
N VAL A 142 -2.76 -23.18 -3.92
CA VAL A 142 -1.71 -23.61 -4.88
C VAL A 142 -2.29 -24.15 -6.19
N SER A 143 -3.52 -24.70 -6.17
CA SER A 143 -4.22 -25.21 -7.36
C SER A 143 -4.79 -24.11 -8.27
N LEU A 144 -4.83 -22.86 -7.81
CA LEU A 144 -5.32 -21.73 -8.57
C LEU A 144 -4.26 -21.21 -9.53
N ASP A 145 -4.66 -20.88 -10.76
CA ASP A 145 -3.78 -20.14 -11.65
C ASP A 145 -3.61 -18.67 -11.20
N ALA A 146 -2.63 -17.97 -11.77
CA ALA A 146 -2.31 -16.59 -11.42
C ALA A 146 -3.50 -15.62 -11.66
N GLY A 147 -4.31 -15.86 -12.69
CA GLY A 147 -5.50 -15.05 -12.99
C GLY A 147 -6.58 -15.23 -11.94
N GLN A 148 -6.83 -16.46 -11.50
CA GLN A 148 -7.77 -16.78 -10.43
C GLN A 148 -7.34 -16.16 -9.09
N ARG A 149 -6.06 -16.30 -8.69
CA ARG A 149 -5.53 -15.69 -7.47
C ARG A 149 -5.67 -14.18 -7.48
N ARG A 150 -5.27 -13.51 -8.58
CA ARG A 150 -5.42 -12.05 -8.72
C ARG A 150 -6.86 -11.59 -8.63
N LYS A 151 -7.79 -12.32 -9.24
CA LYS A 151 -9.22 -12.00 -9.15
C LYS A 151 -9.75 -12.10 -7.72
N LEU A 152 -9.38 -13.16 -6.99
CA LEU A 152 -9.77 -13.34 -5.59
C LEU A 152 -9.13 -12.26 -4.70
N GLY A 153 -7.85 -11.99 -4.88
CA GLY A 153 -7.14 -10.94 -4.14
C GLY A 153 -7.72 -9.54 -4.39
N ALA A 154 -8.07 -9.22 -5.64
CA ALA A 154 -8.72 -7.95 -5.98
C ALA A 154 -10.09 -7.83 -5.30
N ALA A 155 -10.94 -8.86 -5.38
CA ALA A 155 -12.23 -8.86 -4.72
C ALA A 155 -12.12 -8.72 -3.19
N PHE A 156 -11.12 -9.35 -2.58
CA PHE A 156 -10.82 -9.20 -1.16
C PHE A 156 -10.47 -7.74 -0.81
N LEU A 157 -9.53 -7.11 -1.53
CA LEU A 157 -9.15 -5.72 -1.29
C LEU A 157 -10.30 -4.75 -1.55
N ASP A 158 -11.11 -4.97 -2.59
CA ASP A 158 -12.28 -4.14 -2.89
C ASP A 158 -13.29 -4.13 -1.73
N ARG A 159 -13.50 -5.28 -1.09
CA ARG A 159 -14.35 -5.38 0.10
C ARG A 159 -13.84 -4.56 1.28
N LEU A 160 -12.53 -4.42 1.42
CA LEU A 160 -11.90 -3.68 2.52
C LEU A 160 -12.00 -2.17 2.37
N VAL A 161 -12.05 -1.66 1.13
CA VAL A 161 -12.01 -0.21 0.86
C VAL A 161 -13.29 0.51 1.34
N GLY A 162 -14.47 -0.01 1.10
CA GLY A 162 -15.74 0.53 1.59
C GLY A 162 -15.99 2.02 1.31
N LEU A 163 -17.20 2.50 1.60
CA LEU A 163 -17.57 3.91 1.46
C LEU A 163 -16.87 4.82 2.48
N ASP A 164 -16.39 4.28 3.59
CA ASP A 164 -15.66 5.03 4.62
C ASP A 164 -14.38 5.67 4.11
N SER A 165 -13.76 5.08 3.08
CA SER A 165 -12.58 5.67 2.42
C SER A 165 -12.88 7.05 1.83
N PHE A 166 -14.07 7.26 1.28
CA PHE A 166 -14.51 8.59 0.82
C PHE A 166 -14.72 9.55 1.97
N ARG A 167 -15.27 9.08 3.11
CA ARG A 167 -15.44 9.92 4.31
C ARG A 167 -14.09 10.46 4.77
N VAL A 168 -13.08 9.59 4.90
CA VAL A 168 -11.73 9.97 5.32
C VAL A 168 -11.08 10.92 4.31
N LEU A 169 -11.24 10.67 3.00
CA LEU A 169 -10.76 11.57 1.94
C LEU A 169 -11.40 12.96 2.04
N LEU A 170 -12.66 13.05 2.49
CA LEU A 170 -13.37 14.32 2.70
C LEU A 170 -13.08 14.97 4.06
N GLY A 171 -12.27 14.35 4.93
CA GLY A 171 -11.91 14.88 6.25
C GLY A 171 -12.91 14.51 7.35
N LEU A 172 -13.78 13.54 7.10
CA LEU A 172 -14.72 13.00 8.09
C LEU A 172 -14.08 11.80 8.80
N GLU A 173 -14.68 11.39 9.93
CA GLU A 173 -14.26 10.19 10.64
C GLU A 173 -14.41 8.94 9.78
N GLY A 174 -13.42 8.07 9.83
CA GLY A 174 -13.39 6.77 9.16
C GLY A 174 -13.96 5.65 10.02
N ALA A 175 -13.77 4.41 9.57
CA ALA A 175 -14.19 3.22 10.31
C ALA A 175 -13.41 3.08 11.63
N THR A 176 -14.11 2.63 12.68
CA THR A 176 -13.52 2.21 13.96
C THR A 176 -12.70 0.92 13.81
N ASP A 177 -11.89 0.59 14.81
CA ASP A 177 -11.13 -0.68 14.82
C ASP A 177 -12.05 -1.90 14.75
N ALA A 178 -13.21 -1.85 15.45
CA ALA A 178 -14.20 -2.92 15.41
C ALA A 178 -14.81 -3.10 14.03
N GLU A 179 -15.15 -2.01 13.34
CA GLU A 179 -15.69 -2.06 11.98
C GLU A 179 -14.65 -2.54 10.96
N ARG A 180 -13.37 -2.13 11.12
CA ARG A 180 -12.27 -2.64 10.28
C ARG A 180 -12.07 -4.14 10.46
N LEU A 181 -12.11 -4.61 11.70
CA LEU A 181 -11.97 -6.03 12.02
C LEU A 181 -13.13 -6.85 11.44
N ASP A 182 -14.38 -6.42 11.64
CA ASP A 182 -15.57 -7.10 11.12
C ASP A 182 -15.54 -7.20 9.59
N ARG A 183 -15.16 -6.12 8.92
CA ARG A 183 -14.99 -6.08 7.46
C ARG A 183 -13.89 -7.03 6.97
N ALA A 184 -12.75 -7.08 7.68
CA ALA A 184 -11.66 -8.00 7.36
C ALA A 184 -12.07 -9.45 7.55
N MET A 185 -12.83 -9.77 8.61
CA MET A 185 -13.37 -11.11 8.85
C MET A 185 -14.35 -11.53 7.74
N SER A 186 -15.28 -10.65 7.36
CA SER A 186 -16.23 -10.89 6.28
C SER A 186 -15.55 -11.11 4.94
N ALA A 187 -14.60 -10.24 4.58
CA ALA A 187 -13.84 -10.34 3.34
C ALA A 187 -13.01 -11.65 3.28
N SER A 188 -12.40 -12.03 4.40
CA SER A 188 -11.63 -13.28 4.52
C SER A 188 -12.52 -14.51 4.34
N ALA A 189 -13.68 -14.53 4.98
CA ALA A 189 -14.64 -15.64 4.86
C ALA A 189 -15.15 -15.77 3.41
N GLU A 190 -15.45 -14.67 2.73
CA GLU A 190 -15.87 -14.67 1.33
C GLU A 190 -14.77 -15.22 0.41
N LEU A 191 -13.51 -14.77 0.58
CA LEU A 191 -12.39 -15.29 -0.21
C LEU A 191 -12.25 -16.80 -0.01
N ILE A 192 -12.25 -17.28 1.24
CA ILE A 192 -12.11 -18.71 1.56
C ILE A 192 -13.27 -19.52 1.00
N SER A 193 -14.51 -19.02 1.08
CA SER A 193 -15.69 -19.71 0.52
C SER A 193 -15.66 -19.82 -1.00
N ALA A 194 -14.93 -18.95 -1.67
CA ALA A 194 -14.73 -18.95 -3.13
C ALA A 194 -13.60 -19.89 -3.59
N LEU A 195 -12.84 -20.48 -2.67
CA LEU A 195 -11.82 -21.47 -3.02
C LEU A 195 -12.45 -22.77 -3.51
N PRO A 196 -11.82 -23.45 -4.49
CA PRO A 196 -12.27 -24.78 -4.89
C PRO A 196 -12.15 -25.74 -3.70
N ALA A 197 -13.13 -26.65 -3.60
CA ALA A 197 -13.05 -27.71 -2.58
C ALA A 197 -11.70 -28.43 -2.71
N PRO A 198 -11.05 -28.78 -1.59
CA PRO A 198 -9.79 -29.52 -1.64
C PRO A 198 -10.00 -30.78 -2.48
N THR A 199 -9.26 -30.89 -3.58
CA THR A 199 -9.25 -32.09 -4.40
C THR A 199 -8.72 -33.22 -3.51
N GLY A 200 -9.64 -34.06 -3.01
CA GLY A 200 -9.31 -35.17 -2.14
C GLY A 200 -8.20 -35.99 -2.76
N GLY A 201 -7.04 -36.00 -2.09
CA GLY A 201 -5.93 -36.85 -2.48
C GLY A 201 -6.43 -38.30 -2.51
N LYS A 202 -6.47 -38.87 -3.71
CA LYS A 202 -6.58 -40.31 -3.81
C LYS A 202 -5.27 -40.90 -3.33
N HIS A 203 -5.34 -41.56 -2.18
CA HIS A 203 -4.32 -42.47 -1.67
C HIS A 203 -4.04 -43.60 -2.68
#